data_24050740da7649eca49723ef2f68e7b4
#
_entry.id   24050740da7649eca49723ef2f68e7b4
#
_cell.length_a   1.000
_cell.length_b   1.000
_cell.length_c   1.000
_cell.angle_alpha   90.00
_cell.angle_beta   90.00
_cell.angle_gamma   90.00
#
_symmetry.space_group_name_H-M   'P 1'
#
loop_
_entity.id
_entity.type
_entity.pdbx_description
1 polymer ?
#
loop_
_entity_poly.entity_id
_entity_poly.type
_entity_poly.pdbx_seq_one_letter_code
_entity_poly.pdbx_strand_id
1 'polypeptide(L)'
;MNLNVLRXYCQEEGIDFEESFALVARLEAIRIFLEYTAHKNMVVYQMDVKTAFLNGNLREEVYVSQPDGFVDSDNPNHVYKLKKALYGLKQAPRAWYNMLSSFLLSQDFLKGSVDPTLFIRRNGNDLLL
;
A
#
# COMPACT_ATOMS: atom_id res chain seq x y z
N MET A 1 21.88 15.85 -5.80
CA MET A 1 21.02 15.31 -4.73
C MET A 1 19.58 15.65 -5.02
N ASN A 2 18.82 14.68 -5.48
CA ASN A 2 17.40 14.91 -5.73
C ASN A 2 16.65 14.85 -4.41
N LEU A 3 16.39 16.02 -3.87
CA LEU A 3 15.56 16.16 -2.69
C LEU A 3 14.10 16.10 -3.12
N ASN A 4 13.50 14.93 -3.00
CA ASN A 4 12.06 14.78 -3.27
C ASN A 4 11.28 15.42 -2.12
N VAL A 5 11.17 16.73 -2.16
CA VAL A 5 10.41 17.49 -1.17
C VAL A 5 8.94 17.43 -1.54
N LEU A 6 8.16 16.88 -0.66
CA LEU A 6 6.72 16.81 -0.86
C LEU A 6 6.14 18.20 -0.74
N ARG A 7 5.85 18.79 -1.87
CA ARG A 7 5.04 20.00 -1.88
C ARG A 7 3.60 19.54 -2.03
N UNK A 8 3.07 19.81 -1.28
CA UNK A 8 1.80 19.37 -1.08
C UNK A 8 1.01 19.15 -2.28
N TYR A 9 1.07 19.16 -3.06
CA TYR A 9 0.05 18.80 -4.02
C TYR A 9 0.57 18.28 -5.37
N CYS A 10 1.85 18.31 -5.63
CA CYS A 10 2.37 17.88 -6.94
C CYS A 10 3.61 17.01 -6.81
N GLN A 11 3.40 15.70 -6.90
CA GLN A 11 4.50 14.76 -7.16
C GLN A 11 4.51 14.46 -8.66
N GLU A 12 5.70 14.47 -9.29
CA GLU A 12 5.86 14.18 -10.72
C GLU A 12 6.47 12.80 -10.91
N GLU A 13 5.83 12.00 -11.77
CA GLU A 13 6.34 10.68 -12.12
C GLU A 13 7.66 10.80 -12.86
N GLY A 14 8.60 9.93 -12.50
CA GLY A 14 9.96 9.98 -13.03
C GLY A 14 10.90 10.88 -12.26
N ILE A 15 10.37 11.75 -11.39
CA ILE A 15 11.16 12.66 -10.56
C ILE A 15 10.99 12.32 -9.08
N ASP A 16 9.75 12.30 -8.61
CA ASP A 16 9.43 12.06 -7.19
C ASP A 16 9.14 10.59 -6.91
N PHE A 17 8.72 9.84 -7.91
CA PHE A 17 8.46 8.40 -7.78
C PHE A 17 8.57 7.75 -9.17
N GLU A 18 8.99 6.49 -9.21
CA GLU A 18 9.15 5.78 -10.49
C GLU A 18 7.84 5.21 -11.02
N GLU A 19 6.96 4.78 -10.14
CA GLU A 19 5.70 4.15 -10.54
C GLU A 19 4.69 4.26 -9.40
N SER A 20 3.52 4.82 -9.69
CA SER A 20 2.46 4.98 -8.70
C SER A 20 1.40 3.89 -8.77
N PHE A 21 1.47 3.02 -9.79
CA PHE A 21 0.45 2.00 -9.99
C PHE A 21 0.41 1.02 -8.82
N ALA A 22 -0.78 0.83 -8.25
CA ALA A 22 -1.03 -0.14 -7.19
C ALA A 22 -2.03 -1.17 -7.69
N LEU A 23 -1.79 -2.42 -7.35
CA LEU A 23 -2.71 -3.50 -7.71
C LEU A 23 -3.95 -3.41 -6.83
N VAL A 24 -5.11 -3.44 -7.48
CA VAL A 24 -6.42 -3.39 -6.83
C VAL A 24 -7.24 -4.57 -7.34
N ALA A 25 -7.95 -5.22 -6.43
CA ALA A 25 -8.79 -6.36 -6.81
C ALA A 25 -9.85 -5.92 -7.81
N ARG A 26 -9.99 -6.69 -8.89
CA ARG A 26 -10.97 -6.39 -9.92
C ARG A 26 -12.36 -6.78 -9.46
N LEU A 27 -13.36 -5.98 -9.84
CA LEU A 27 -14.75 -6.25 -9.46
C LEU A 27 -15.19 -7.63 -9.93
N GLU A 28 -14.79 -8.04 -11.14
CA GLU A 28 -15.12 -9.37 -11.66
C GLU A 28 -14.52 -10.47 -10.79
N ALA A 29 -13.28 -10.30 -10.32
CA ALA A 29 -12.62 -11.28 -9.46
C ALA A 29 -13.36 -11.40 -8.12
N ILE A 30 -13.81 -10.27 -7.57
CA ILE A 30 -14.56 -10.25 -6.31
C ILE A 30 -15.91 -10.98 -6.50
N ARG A 31 -16.60 -10.72 -7.60
CA ARG A 31 -17.87 -11.39 -7.91
C ARG A 31 -17.72 -12.90 -8.06
N ILE A 32 -16.70 -13.34 -8.79
CA ILE A 32 -16.41 -14.76 -8.97
C ILE A 32 -16.09 -15.41 -7.61
N PHE A 33 -15.30 -14.72 -6.78
CA PHE A 33 -14.98 -15.22 -5.44
C PHE A 33 -16.25 -15.41 -4.61
N LEU A 34 -17.13 -14.41 -4.58
CA LEU A 34 -18.37 -14.48 -3.81
C LEU A 34 -19.28 -15.59 -4.32
N GLU A 35 -19.39 -15.73 -5.64
CA GLU A 35 -20.19 -16.78 -6.26
C GLU A 35 -19.64 -18.17 -5.89
N TYR A 36 -18.33 -18.34 -5.97
CA TYR A 36 -17.66 -19.58 -5.59
C TYR A 36 -17.90 -19.91 -4.12
N THR A 37 -17.73 -18.94 -3.23
CA THR A 37 -17.91 -19.17 -1.80
C THR A 37 -19.36 -19.51 -1.45
N ALA A 38 -20.32 -18.88 -2.13
CA ALA A 38 -21.75 -19.17 -1.96
C ALA A 38 -22.06 -20.59 -2.42
N HIS A 39 -21.52 -20.99 -3.57
CA HIS A 39 -21.72 -22.33 -4.11
C HIS A 39 -21.14 -23.41 -3.19
N LYS A 40 -20.03 -23.11 -2.52
CA LYS A 40 -19.37 -24.04 -1.60
C LYS A 40 -19.83 -23.92 -0.15
N ASN A 41 -20.82 -23.06 0.13
CA ASN A 41 -21.29 -22.78 1.49
C ASN A 41 -20.16 -22.35 2.43
N MET A 42 -19.22 -21.53 1.92
CA MET A 42 -18.11 -21.05 2.71
C MET A 42 -18.49 -19.74 3.43
N VAL A 43 -18.00 -19.56 4.63
CA VAL A 43 -18.16 -18.29 5.35
C VAL A 43 -17.16 -17.28 4.80
N VAL A 44 -17.63 -16.07 4.52
CA VAL A 44 -16.78 -14.98 4.02
C VAL A 44 -16.58 -13.96 5.13
N TYR A 45 -15.34 -13.63 5.41
CA TYR A 45 -14.99 -12.58 6.36
C TYR A 45 -14.49 -11.37 5.58
N GLN A 46 -14.92 -10.20 6.00
CA GLN A 46 -14.44 -8.94 5.44
C GLN A 46 -13.68 -8.19 6.54
N MET A 47 -12.49 -7.71 6.21
CA MET A 47 -11.66 -6.96 7.13
C MET A 47 -11.22 -5.66 6.48
N ASP A 48 -11.16 -4.61 7.29
CA ASP A 48 -10.61 -3.32 6.87
C ASP A 48 -9.38 -3.01 7.71
N VAL A 49 -8.35 -2.48 7.08
CA VAL A 49 -7.10 -2.14 7.78
C VAL A 49 -7.04 -0.62 7.95
N LYS A 50 -7.17 -0.18 9.19
CA LYS A 50 -7.04 1.24 9.51
C LYS A 50 -5.60 1.69 9.29
N THR A 51 -5.44 2.91 8.81
CA THR A 51 -4.15 3.54 8.57
C THR A 51 -3.23 2.71 7.67
N ALA A 52 -3.81 1.97 6.71
CA ALA A 52 -3.06 1.04 5.86
C ALA A 52 -1.86 1.72 5.20
N PHE A 53 -2.10 2.88 4.57
CA PHE A 53 -1.05 3.56 3.80
C PHE A 53 0.07 4.11 4.69
N LEU A 54 -0.17 4.32 5.99
CA LEU A 54 0.88 4.79 6.89
C LEU A 54 1.85 3.69 7.29
N ASN A 55 1.54 2.44 6.95
CA ASN A 55 2.39 1.31 7.30
C ASN A 55 3.40 0.95 6.19
N GLY A 56 3.15 1.40 4.96
CA GLY A 56 4.00 1.04 3.82
C GLY A 56 5.40 1.65 3.91
N ASN A 57 6.42 0.85 3.63
CA ASN A 57 7.80 1.32 3.58
C ASN A 57 8.05 2.01 2.24
N LEU A 58 8.66 3.18 2.30
CA LEU A 58 9.03 3.91 1.10
C LEU A 58 10.34 3.37 0.54
N ARG A 59 10.42 3.23 -0.77
CA ARG A 59 11.67 2.90 -1.45
C ARG A 59 12.48 4.15 -1.76
N GLU A 60 11.76 5.23 -2.06
CA GLU A 60 12.36 6.51 -2.41
C GLU A 60 12.61 7.35 -1.16
N GLU A 61 13.58 8.24 -1.22
CA GLU A 61 13.78 9.23 -0.19
C GLU A 61 12.77 10.37 -0.39
N VAL A 62 11.86 10.50 0.56
CA VAL A 62 10.82 11.53 0.52
C VAL A 62 10.99 12.44 1.72
N TYR A 63 11.00 13.72 1.46
CA TYR A 63 11.14 14.75 2.49
C TYR A 63 9.88 15.61 2.51
N VAL A 64 9.46 16.03 3.70
CA VAL A 64 8.31 16.91 3.87
C VAL A 64 8.74 18.11 4.71
N SER A 65 8.17 19.25 4.40
CA SER A 65 8.39 20.47 5.19
C SER A 65 7.79 20.30 6.58
N GLN A 66 8.29 21.09 7.52
CA GLN A 66 7.70 21.13 8.85
C GLN A 66 6.29 21.70 8.75
N PRO A 67 5.32 21.09 9.46
CA PRO A 67 3.94 21.58 9.40
C PRO A 67 3.79 23.00 9.96
N ASP A 68 2.85 23.72 9.40
CA ASP A 68 2.55 25.09 9.91
C ASP A 68 2.19 25.02 11.39
N GLY A 69 2.77 25.91 12.17
CA GLY A 69 2.56 25.95 13.62
C GLY A 69 3.48 25.04 14.40
N PHE A 70 4.26 24.20 13.73
CA PHE A 70 5.20 23.28 14.38
C PHE A 70 6.61 23.41 13.84
N VAL A 71 6.93 24.59 13.30
CA VAL A 71 8.27 24.86 12.76
C VAL A 71 9.25 25.08 13.91
N ASP A 72 10.35 24.32 13.89
CA ASP A 72 11.44 24.48 14.86
C ASP A 72 12.13 25.81 14.63
N SER A 73 12.05 26.70 15.62
CA SER A 73 12.63 28.04 15.53
C SER A 73 14.15 28.03 15.37
N ASP A 74 14.81 27.01 15.90
CA ASP A 74 16.27 26.90 15.80
C ASP A 74 16.72 26.34 14.44
N ASN A 75 15.83 25.61 13.76
CA ASN A 75 16.14 24.95 12.48
C ASN A 75 14.98 25.12 11.50
N PRO A 76 14.62 26.35 11.14
CA PRO A 76 13.40 26.60 10.37
C PRO A 76 13.42 26.02 8.95
N ASN A 77 14.60 25.77 8.40
CA ASN A 77 14.75 25.23 7.05
C ASN A 77 14.93 23.70 7.02
N HIS A 78 14.91 23.04 8.19
CA HIS A 78 15.02 21.60 8.23
C HIS A 78 13.72 20.95 7.76
N VAL A 79 13.86 19.77 7.14
CA VAL A 79 12.71 18.99 6.63
C VAL A 79 12.75 17.61 7.29
N TYR A 80 11.60 16.96 7.34
CA TYR A 80 11.51 15.58 7.84
C TYR A 80 11.72 14.60 6.71
N LYS A 81 12.61 13.64 6.92
CA LYS A 81 12.75 12.49 6.02
C LYS A 81 11.74 11.43 6.43
N LEU A 82 10.88 11.05 5.52
CA LEU A 82 9.84 10.05 5.81
C LEU A 82 10.43 8.65 5.82
N LYS A 83 10.12 7.88 6.85
CA LYS A 83 10.44 6.45 6.93
C LYS A 83 9.31 5.60 6.38
N LYS A 84 8.09 6.07 6.53
CA LYS A 84 6.86 5.39 6.12
C LYS A 84 6.07 6.31 5.21
N ALA A 85 5.17 5.71 4.43
CA ALA A 85 4.30 6.48 3.55
C ALA A 85 3.30 7.32 4.35
N LEU A 86 2.80 8.38 3.72
CA LEU A 86 1.70 9.20 4.24
C LEU A 86 0.57 9.18 3.23
N TYR A 87 -0.64 9.42 3.70
CA TYR A 87 -1.78 9.63 2.81
C TYR A 87 -1.48 10.83 1.90
N GLY A 88 -1.87 10.72 0.65
CA GLY A 88 -1.61 11.74 -0.36
C GLY A 88 -0.38 11.48 -1.20
N LEU A 89 0.55 10.65 -0.74
CA LEU A 89 1.68 10.24 -1.57
C LEU A 89 1.21 9.31 -2.69
N LYS A 90 1.65 9.55 -3.91
CA LYS A 90 1.29 8.72 -5.06
C LYS A 90 1.76 7.28 -4.90
N GLN A 91 2.92 7.06 -4.26
CA GLN A 91 3.49 5.75 -4.05
C GLN A 91 2.95 5.01 -2.81
N ALA A 92 2.09 5.65 -1.99
CA ALA A 92 1.61 5.03 -0.76
C ALA A 92 0.81 3.73 -0.98
N PRO A 93 -0.13 3.66 -1.95
CA PRO A 93 -0.85 2.41 -2.18
C PRO A 93 0.07 1.27 -2.62
N ARG A 94 1.07 1.56 -3.44
CA ARG A 94 2.03 0.54 -3.87
C ARG A 94 2.89 0.08 -2.70
N ALA A 95 3.35 1.00 -1.86
CA ALA A 95 4.13 0.66 -0.68
C ALA A 95 3.34 -0.26 0.26
N TRP A 96 2.05 0.03 0.44
CA TRP A 96 1.15 -0.81 1.23
C TRP A 96 1.00 -2.20 0.60
N TYR A 97 0.72 -2.27 -0.71
CA TYR A 97 0.56 -3.56 -1.40
C TYR A 97 1.84 -4.40 -1.25
N ASN A 98 3.01 -3.80 -1.44
CA ASN A 98 4.28 -4.52 -1.34
C ASN A 98 4.49 -5.09 0.07
N MET A 99 4.17 -4.30 1.08
CA MET A 99 4.31 -4.75 2.48
C MET A 99 3.34 -5.89 2.78
N LEU A 100 2.06 -5.74 2.42
CA LEU A 100 1.04 -6.75 2.66
C LEU A 100 1.36 -8.04 1.89
N SER A 101 1.75 -7.92 0.63
CA SER A 101 2.13 -9.04 -0.22
C SER A 101 3.30 -9.82 0.40
N SER A 102 4.35 -9.11 0.82
CA SER A 102 5.50 -9.74 1.46
C SER A 102 5.12 -10.46 2.74
N PHE A 103 4.25 -9.85 3.54
CA PHE A 103 3.77 -10.49 4.76
C PHE A 103 3.00 -11.77 4.46
N LEU A 104 2.06 -11.71 3.51
CA LEU A 104 1.25 -12.89 3.16
C LEU A 104 2.13 -14.03 2.63
N LEU A 105 3.11 -13.70 1.78
CA LEU A 105 4.05 -14.71 1.28
C LEU A 105 4.85 -15.34 2.41
N SER A 106 5.23 -14.54 3.42
CA SER A 106 5.95 -15.07 4.60
C SER A 106 5.07 -15.98 5.47
N GLN A 107 3.73 -15.89 5.31
CA GLN A 107 2.77 -16.72 6.03
C GLN A 107 2.27 -17.90 5.17
N ASP A 108 3.04 -18.29 4.17
CA ASP A 108 2.79 -19.44 3.29
C ASP A 108 1.57 -19.26 2.39
N PHE A 109 1.14 -18.02 2.15
CA PHE A 109 0.18 -17.75 1.08
C PHE A 109 0.90 -17.78 -0.26
N LEU A 110 0.19 -18.24 -1.28
CA LEU A 110 0.66 -18.21 -2.67
C LEU A 110 -0.09 -17.09 -3.40
N LYS A 111 0.64 -16.32 -4.18
CA LYS A 111 0.03 -15.26 -5.00
C LYS A 111 -0.55 -15.86 -6.27
N GLY A 112 -1.75 -15.43 -6.64
CA GLY A 112 -2.39 -15.88 -7.87
C GLY A 112 -1.58 -15.49 -9.11
N SER A 113 -1.46 -16.40 -10.05
CA SER A 113 -0.72 -16.15 -11.29
C SER A 113 -1.47 -15.24 -12.26
N VAL A 114 -2.79 -15.34 -12.28
CA VAL A 114 -3.64 -14.53 -13.16
C VAL A 114 -4.04 -13.21 -12.49
N ASP A 115 -4.33 -13.27 -11.18
CA ASP A 115 -4.72 -12.10 -10.41
C ASP A 115 -3.77 -11.98 -9.20
N PRO A 116 -2.82 -11.05 -9.25
CA PRO A 116 -1.85 -10.88 -8.15
C PRO A 116 -2.46 -10.27 -6.88
N THR A 117 -3.74 -9.90 -6.88
CA THR A 117 -4.42 -9.48 -5.66
C THR A 117 -5.07 -10.64 -4.93
N LEU A 118 -5.09 -11.83 -5.53
CA LEU A 118 -5.62 -13.04 -4.92
C LEU A 118 -4.50 -13.80 -4.22
N PHE A 119 -4.69 -14.11 -2.95
CA PHE A 119 -3.73 -14.88 -2.17
C PHE A 119 -4.44 -16.12 -1.64
N ILE A 120 -3.79 -17.28 -1.76
CA ILE A 120 -4.36 -18.58 -1.39
C ILE A 120 -3.40 -19.28 -0.44
N ARG A 121 -3.94 -19.82 0.65
CA ARG A 121 -3.16 -20.68 1.53
C ARG A 121 -3.91 -22.00 1.70
N ARG A 122 -3.18 -23.09 1.52
CA ARG A 122 -3.74 -24.44 1.65
C ARG A 122 -3.57 -24.98 3.06
N ASN A 123 -4.28 -24.41 4.00
CA ASN A 123 -4.54 -25.04 5.29
C ASN A 123 -6.05 -25.08 5.43
N GLY A 124 -6.63 -26.13 4.83
CA GLY A 124 -8.06 -26.12 4.58
C GLY A 124 -8.33 -25.34 3.28
N ASN A 125 -9.47 -24.68 3.19
CA ASN A 125 -9.91 -23.96 1.99
C ASN A 125 -9.89 -22.45 2.15
N ASP A 126 -8.83 -21.91 2.75
CA ASP A 126 -8.74 -20.48 2.98
C ASP A 126 -8.35 -19.72 1.70
N LEU A 127 -9.15 -18.76 1.32
CA LEU A 127 -8.92 -17.85 0.19
C LEU A 127 -8.93 -16.43 0.68
N LEU A 128 -8.01 -15.61 0.16
CA LEU A 128 -7.93 -14.20 0.50
C LEU A 128 -7.88 -13.37 -0.78
N LEU A 129 -8.71 -12.34 -0.83
CA LEU A 129 -8.75 -11.37 -1.92
C LEU A 129 -8.29 -10.00 -1.44
#